data_8cf64322e4e16da369f09afb7231788a
#
_entry.id   8cf64322e4e16da369f09afb7231788a
#
_cell.length_a   1.000
_cell.length_b   1.000
_cell.length_c   1.000
_cell.angle_alpha   90.00
_cell.angle_beta   90.00
_cell.angle_gamma   90.00
#
_symmetry.space_group_name_H-M   'P 1'
#
loop_
_entity.id
_entity.type
_entity.pdbx_description
1 polymer ?
#
loop_
_entity_poly.entity_id
_entity_poly.type
_entity_poly.pdbx_seq_one_letter_code
_entity_poly.pdbx_strand_id
1 'polypeptide(L)'
;MAISLTSCDDLFEPALENNQDISNMYKDPQFARGILDNAYLALPYSTTPSTDVATDDAVTNTNDNSDGYYNYKQMATGSWAANMNPVSQWDGRYHAIQYCNLMLENCDKVEWSYASEVLNQMYCDNYKGNAYALRGLHMFYLLRAHAGMVDGQLMGVPLHLASETASSDFNLPRNTFKECIDQIMSDFDEALKYLPEQYGDVDEENVPAKYAQNGATNAQYNRAFGTNHRGKIDGRVISAFKAQVALMAASPAYASAGAFTYEEAAKLAADCLKNFGGLNACDPDGWKWFNNKSLIGSLGATSENPKEIIWRANIDENNSLESDNYPPSLYGKGRVNPTQNLVDAFPMENGYPITDNNSEYNPNDPFANRDPRLKAYILVNGDKIGSTDGVVNSAADSKTTDGLNKENGKSTKTGYYLRKLLRSDINLNPNSTTKQKHLNARIRSTEILLDYAEAANEAQGPKANVGGANYSAYDVIKAIRERAGLGEFGEDPYLDECAQSKEKMRELIRNERRLELCFENHRFWDLRRWKANMNDAAKGINITTDATTGAFVYKTFDAEERKYDDYMYYGPIPYSETLKYNNLKQNEGWK
;
A
#
# COMPACT_ATOMS: atom_id res chain seq x y z
N MET A 1 -23.04 41.08 51.59
CA MET A 1 -23.44 39.78 51.05
C MET A 1 -22.37 39.44 50.00
N ALA A 2 -21.35 38.68 50.39
CA ALA A 2 -20.23 38.29 49.49
C ALA A 2 -20.64 36.97 48.82
N ILE A 3 -20.76 36.96 47.51
CA ILE A 3 -20.99 35.76 46.71
C ILE A 3 -19.61 35.15 46.42
N SER A 4 -19.31 34.06 47.08
CA SER A 4 -18.15 33.21 46.78
C SER A 4 -18.41 32.50 45.44
N LEU A 5 -17.65 32.83 44.41
CA LEU A 5 -17.53 32.04 43.19
C LEU A 5 -16.66 30.81 43.54
N THR A 6 -17.30 29.67 43.71
CA THR A 6 -16.60 28.39 43.69
C THR A 6 -16.19 28.10 42.27
N SER A 7 -14.90 28.16 41.99
CA SER A 7 -14.27 27.71 40.76
C SER A 7 -14.54 26.22 40.57
N CYS A 8 -15.08 25.83 39.40
CA CYS A 8 -15.16 24.44 39.01
C CYS A 8 -13.79 23.98 38.49
N ASP A 9 -12.87 23.66 39.40
CA ASP A 9 -11.57 23.06 39.04
C ASP A 9 -11.70 21.56 38.65
N ASP A 10 -12.83 20.93 38.99
CA ASP A 10 -13.08 19.50 38.71
C ASP A 10 -13.41 19.19 37.23
N LEU A 11 -13.59 20.18 36.35
CA LEU A 11 -13.99 19.95 34.95
C LEU A 11 -12.80 19.61 34.02
N PHE A 12 -11.56 19.76 34.50
CA PHE A 12 -10.35 19.51 33.73
C PHE A 12 -9.46 18.39 34.29
N GLU A 13 -9.85 17.75 35.37
CA GLU A 13 -9.22 16.49 35.76
C GLU A 13 -9.82 15.37 34.90
N PRO A 14 -9.01 14.70 34.03
CA PRO A 14 -9.49 13.49 33.36
C PRO A 14 -9.89 12.51 34.44
N ALA A 15 -11.08 11.93 34.30
CA ALA A 15 -11.60 10.96 35.26
C ALA A 15 -10.49 9.95 35.59
N LEU A 16 -10.07 9.89 36.85
CA LEU A 16 -9.03 8.98 37.39
C LEU A 16 -9.27 7.52 37.02
N GLU A 17 -10.51 7.18 36.63
CA GLU A 17 -10.94 5.85 36.19
C GLU A 17 -10.40 5.46 34.83
N ASN A 18 -9.93 6.39 33.98
CA ASN A 18 -9.39 6.11 32.64
C ASN A 18 -7.86 6.25 32.52
N ASN A 19 -7.15 6.71 33.55
CA ASN A 19 -5.70 6.78 33.60
C ASN A 19 -5.15 5.59 34.42
N GLN A 20 -5.15 4.40 33.81
CA GLN A 20 -4.42 3.29 34.40
C GLN A 20 -2.92 3.60 34.35
N ASP A 21 -2.26 3.53 35.51
CA ASP A 21 -0.81 3.60 35.62
C ASP A 21 -0.21 2.50 34.72
N ILE A 22 0.80 2.84 33.93
CA ILE A 22 1.49 1.89 33.06
C ILE A 22 2.00 0.66 33.82
N SER A 23 2.29 0.78 35.11
CA SER A 23 2.68 -0.33 35.98
C SER A 23 1.60 -1.41 36.17
N ASN A 24 0.33 -1.09 35.90
CA ASN A 24 -0.76 -2.08 35.92
C ASN A 24 -0.56 -3.16 34.85
N MET A 25 0.15 -2.85 33.75
CA MET A 25 0.47 -3.83 32.71
C MET A 25 1.30 -5.00 33.24
N TYR A 26 2.09 -4.82 34.31
CA TYR A 26 2.98 -5.88 34.83
C TYR A 26 2.23 -7.11 35.35
N LYS A 27 1.03 -6.93 35.84
CA LYS A 27 0.15 -8.00 36.36
C LYS A 27 -1.07 -8.26 35.48
N ASP A 28 -1.26 -7.48 34.43
CA ASP A 28 -2.37 -7.61 33.50
C ASP A 28 -1.83 -7.78 32.05
N PRO A 29 -1.57 -9.03 31.63
CA PRO A 29 -1.10 -9.32 30.27
C PRO A 29 -2.07 -8.86 29.16
N GLN A 30 -3.38 -8.76 29.44
CA GLN A 30 -4.37 -8.30 28.48
C GLN A 30 -4.24 -6.79 28.26
N PHE A 31 -4.08 -6.03 29.32
CA PHE A 31 -3.80 -4.59 29.23
C PHE A 31 -2.47 -4.35 28.50
N ALA A 32 -1.41 -5.08 28.88
CA ALA A 32 -0.12 -5.00 28.20
C ALA A 32 -0.23 -5.29 26.69
N ARG A 33 -0.95 -6.34 26.30
CA ARG A 33 -1.23 -6.66 24.90
C ARG A 33 -1.98 -5.53 24.19
N GLY A 34 -2.98 -4.94 24.85
CA GLY A 34 -3.77 -3.83 24.31
C GLY A 34 -2.93 -2.62 23.93
N ILE A 35 -1.82 -2.35 24.65
CA ILE A 35 -0.86 -1.29 24.28
C ILE A 35 -0.28 -1.55 22.90
N LEU A 36 0.18 -2.77 22.61
CA LEU A 36 0.74 -3.10 21.29
C LEU A 36 -0.34 -3.21 20.21
N ASP A 37 -1.54 -3.70 20.57
CA ASP A 37 -2.67 -3.79 19.63
C ASP A 37 -3.06 -2.39 19.09
N ASN A 38 -2.87 -1.30 19.87
CA ASN A 38 -3.05 0.08 19.38
C ASN A 38 -2.08 0.43 18.23
N ALA A 39 -0.84 -0.07 18.26
CA ALA A 39 0.09 0.12 17.14
C ALA A 39 -0.36 -0.66 15.88
N TYR A 40 -0.96 -1.85 16.05
CA TYR A 40 -1.59 -2.58 14.94
C TYR A 40 -2.84 -1.89 14.39
N LEU A 41 -3.69 -1.29 15.24
CA LEU A 41 -4.86 -0.53 14.80
C LEU A 41 -4.47 0.73 14.01
N ALA A 42 -3.30 1.29 14.30
CA ALA A 42 -2.77 2.46 13.62
C ALA A 42 -2.06 2.13 12.29
N LEU A 43 -2.09 0.91 11.78
CA LEU A 43 -1.40 0.56 10.52
C LEU A 43 -1.87 1.45 9.35
N PRO A 44 -0.92 1.97 8.51
CA PRO A 44 -1.20 2.96 7.49
C PRO A 44 -1.72 2.39 6.17
N TYR A 45 -2.53 1.36 6.23
CA TYR A 45 -3.09 0.72 5.05
C TYR A 45 -4.53 1.14 4.83
N SER A 46 -4.82 1.62 3.62
CA SER A 46 -6.17 1.90 3.15
C SER A 46 -6.68 0.73 2.30
N THR A 47 -7.95 0.39 2.44
CA THR A 47 -8.64 -0.54 1.55
C THR A 47 -9.19 0.16 0.31
N THR A 48 -9.10 1.50 0.25
CA THR A 48 -9.57 2.32 -0.87
C THR A 48 -8.38 2.88 -1.65
N PRO A 49 -8.45 3.01 -2.98
CA PRO A 49 -7.38 3.55 -3.83
C PRO A 49 -7.33 5.09 -3.76
N SER A 50 -7.15 5.64 -2.56
CA SER A 50 -7.28 7.08 -2.30
C SER A 50 -6.17 7.90 -2.94
N THR A 51 -4.91 7.41 -2.92
CA THR A 51 -3.79 8.14 -3.53
C THR A 51 -3.77 8.03 -5.05
N ASP A 52 -4.40 6.99 -5.62
CA ASP A 52 -4.46 6.81 -7.08
C ASP A 52 -5.23 7.95 -7.76
N VAL A 53 -6.28 8.50 -7.10
CA VAL A 53 -7.03 9.65 -7.66
C VAL A 53 -6.24 10.96 -7.66
N ALA A 54 -5.05 10.97 -7.08
CA ALA A 54 -4.11 12.09 -7.10
C ALA A 54 -2.94 11.87 -8.08
N THR A 55 -3.08 10.94 -9.02
CA THR A 55 -2.07 10.58 -10.03
C THR A 55 -2.64 10.68 -11.45
N ASP A 56 -1.83 10.27 -12.43
CA ASP A 56 -2.25 10.12 -13.82
C ASP A 56 -3.12 8.86 -14.07
N ASP A 57 -3.36 8.02 -13.04
CA ASP A 57 -4.11 6.76 -13.17
C ASP A 57 -5.61 6.88 -12.91
N ALA A 58 -6.03 7.81 -12.06
CA ALA A 58 -7.44 7.99 -11.76
C ALA A 58 -7.80 9.43 -11.34
N VAL A 59 -9.09 9.76 -11.47
CA VAL A 59 -9.71 10.94 -10.85
C VAL A 59 -10.90 10.52 -10.00
N THR A 60 -11.43 11.43 -9.20
CA THR A 60 -12.68 11.20 -8.48
C THR A 60 -13.78 12.12 -8.96
N ASN A 61 -15.02 11.62 -8.94
CA ASN A 61 -16.19 12.40 -9.31
C ASN A 61 -16.77 13.25 -8.14
N THR A 62 -16.24 13.07 -6.92
CA THR A 62 -16.79 13.78 -5.76
C THR A 62 -16.54 15.29 -5.79
N ASN A 63 -17.52 16.06 -5.32
CA ASN A 63 -17.39 17.47 -4.98
C ASN A 63 -17.80 17.73 -3.52
N ASP A 64 -18.03 16.67 -2.75
CA ASP A 64 -18.42 16.71 -1.36
C ASP A 64 -17.17 16.70 -0.47
N ASN A 65 -16.95 17.75 0.31
CA ASN A 65 -15.79 17.88 1.20
C ASN A 65 -15.83 16.93 2.40
N SER A 66 -16.93 16.27 2.67
CA SER A 66 -17.02 15.19 3.65
C SER A 66 -16.62 13.82 3.10
N ASP A 67 -16.47 13.70 1.77
CA ASP A 67 -16.05 12.46 1.12
C ASP A 67 -14.53 12.26 1.23
N GLY A 68 -14.10 11.03 1.56
CA GLY A 68 -12.70 10.71 1.78
C GLY A 68 -11.77 10.99 0.58
N TYR A 69 -12.29 10.98 -0.66
CA TYR A 69 -11.49 11.28 -1.85
C TYR A 69 -11.35 12.78 -2.13
N TYR A 70 -12.16 13.65 -1.53
CA TYR A 70 -12.14 15.07 -1.84
C TYR A 70 -10.80 15.76 -1.61
N ASN A 71 -10.17 15.49 -0.47
CA ASN A 71 -8.88 16.09 -0.13
C ASN A 71 -7.75 15.64 -1.07
N TYR A 72 -7.79 14.40 -1.57
CA TYR A 72 -6.83 13.91 -2.58
C TYR A 72 -7.00 14.62 -3.91
N LYS A 73 -8.25 14.88 -4.34
CA LYS A 73 -8.53 15.72 -5.50
C LYS A 73 -8.01 17.14 -5.33
N GLN A 74 -8.26 17.77 -4.18
CA GLN A 74 -7.76 19.12 -3.87
C GLN A 74 -6.22 19.16 -3.92
N MET A 75 -5.57 18.14 -3.35
CA MET A 75 -4.12 17.97 -3.41
C MET A 75 -3.63 17.92 -4.86
N ALA A 76 -4.24 17.10 -5.70
CA ALA A 76 -3.85 16.89 -7.10
C ALA A 76 -4.06 18.13 -7.98
N THR A 77 -4.98 19.01 -7.61
CA THR A 77 -5.35 20.21 -8.38
C THR A 77 -4.72 21.51 -7.86
N GLY A 78 -3.67 21.38 -7.01
CA GLY A 78 -2.83 22.51 -6.60
C GLY A 78 -3.13 23.09 -5.22
N SER A 79 -3.93 22.41 -4.39
CA SER A 79 -4.18 22.84 -3.00
C SER A 79 -3.32 22.11 -1.97
N TRP A 80 -2.34 21.30 -2.40
CA TRP A 80 -1.46 20.61 -1.45
C TRP A 80 -0.58 21.60 -0.69
N ALA A 81 -0.67 21.60 0.63
CA ALA A 81 0.02 22.51 1.51
C ALA A 81 0.35 21.83 2.85
N ALA A 82 1.25 22.43 3.65
CA ALA A 82 1.63 21.87 4.95
C ALA A 82 0.46 21.75 5.95
N ASN A 83 -0.58 22.57 5.78
CA ASN A 83 -1.83 22.52 6.56
C ASN A 83 -2.98 21.77 5.86
N MET A 84 -2.78 21.31 4.63
CA MET A 84 -3.72 20.49 3.86
C MET A 84 -2.96 19.35 3.18
N ASN A 85 -2.68 18.29 3.94
CA ASN A 85 -1.88 17.14 3.51
C ASN A 85 -2.63 15.84 3.78
N PRO A 86 -3.42 15.32 2.82
CA PRO A 86 -4.21 14.09 3.01
C PRO A 86 -3.34 12.83 3.11
N VAL A 87 -2.06 12.90 2.72
CA VAL A 87 -1.09 11.80 2.85
C VAL A 87 -0.21 11.90 4.09
N SER A 88 -0.51 12.84 5.01
CA SER A 88 0.25 12.95 6.26
C SER A 88 0.19 11.67 7.07
N GLN A 89 1.33 11.31 7.61
CA GLN A 89 1.50 10.16 8.51
C GLN A 89 1.94 10.58 9.92
N TRP A 90 2.07 11.88 10.19
CA TRP A 90 2.74 12.43 11.37
C TRP A 90 2.13 11.91 12.69
N ASP A 91 0.93 12.32 13.00
CA ASP A 91 0.30 12.01 14.30
C ASP A 91 0.11 10.50 14.50
N GLY A 92 -0.48 9.84 13.50
CA GLY A 92 -0.78 8.41 13.61
C GLY A 92 0.46 7.53 13.76
N ARG A 93 1.60 7.92 13.15
CA ARG A 93 2.83 7.13 13.25
C ARG A 93 3.54 7.38 14.56
N TYR A 94 3.64 8.63 15.01
CA TYR A 94 4.28 8.92 16.30
C TYR A 94 3.48 8.32 17.49
N HIS A 95 2.15 8.35 17.44
CA HIS A 95 1.34 7.64 18.45
C HIS A 95 1.64 6.14 18.45
N ALA A 96 1.73 5.50 17.28
CA ALA A 96 2.07 4.08 17.21
C ALA A 96 3.49 3.78 17.72
N ILE A 97 4.46 4.63 17.37
CA ILE A 97 5.85 4.53 17.86
C ILE A 97 5.90 4.63 19.38
N GLN A 98 5.12 5.54 19.99
CA GLN A 98 4.98 5.64 21.45
C GLN A 98 4.52 4.33 22.07
N TYR A 99 3.48 3.67 21.51
CA TYR A 99 3.03 2.36 22.02
C TYR A 99 4.09 1.27 21.87
N CYS A 100 4.86 1.29 20.76
CA CYS A 100 5.97 0.37 20.57
C CYS A 100 7.08 0.59 21.62
N ASN A 101 7.44 1.85 21.89
CA ASN A 101 8.45 2.18 22.90
C ASN A 101 7.99 1.74 24.31
N LEU A 102 6.74 2.03 24.68
CA LEU A 102 6.17 1.57 25.96
C LEU A 102 6.25 0.03 26.10
N MET A 103 5.94 -0.71 25.04
CA MET A 103 6.07 -2.16 25.04
C MET A 103 7.53 -2.60 25.22
N LEU A 104 8.46 -2.02 24.48
CA LEU A 104 9.89 -2.39 24.52
C LEU A 104 10.51 -2.14 25.90
N GLU A 105 10.14 -1.05 26.59
CA GLU A 105 10.67 -0.69 27.92
C GLU A 105 10.09 -1.54 29.05
N ASN A 106 8.91 -2.13 28.84
CA ASN A 106 8.16 -2.76 29.94
C ASN A 106 7.89 -4.25 29.73
N CYS A 107 8.09 -4.80 28.53
CA CYS A 107 7.74 -6.18 28.21
C CYS A 107 8.32 -7.23 29.17
N ASP A 108 9.58 -7.04 29.60
CA ASP A 108 10.27 -7.94 30.55
C ASP A 108 9.71 -7.91 31.97
N LYS A 109 8.94 -6.87 32.32
CA LYS A 109 8.33 -6.70 33.64
C LYS A 109 6.93 -7.33 33.71
N VAL A 110 6.36 -7.68 32.54
CA VAL A 110 5.02 -8.23 32.46
C VAL A 110 5.03 -9.72 32.77
N GLU A 111 4.14 -10.13 33.65
CA GLU A 111 3.90 -11.52 34.01
C GLU A 111 2.95 -12.17 32.98
N TRP A 112 3.48 -12.45 31.76
CA TRP A 112 2.72 -12.97 30.61
C TRP A 112 2.11 -14.34 30.86
N SER A 113 2.73 -15.15 31.75
CA SER A 113 2.26 -16.48 32.10
C SER A 113 2.73 -16.88 33.49
N TYR A 114 1.78 -17.16 34.40
CA TYR A 114 2.05 -17.74 35.73
C TYR A 114 2.37 -19.24 35.68
N ALA A 115 2.08 -19.91 34.57
CA ALA A 115 2.16 -21.36 34.45
C ALA A 115 3.58 -21.87 34.16
N SER A 116 4.43 -21.05 33.53
CA SER A 116 5.75 -21.49 33.07
C SER A 116 6.62 -20.29 32.70
N GLU A 117 7.85 -20.27 33.21
CA GLU A 117 8.84 -19.22 32.90
C GLU A 117 9.21 -19.23 31.42
N VAL A 118 9.37 -20.41 30.80
CA VAL A 118 9.69 -20.50 29.37
C VAL A 118 8.55 -20.00 28.50
N LEU A 119 7.28 -20.23 28.88
CA LEU A 119 6.13 -19.69 28.17
C LEU A 119 6.04 -18.16 28.37
N ASN A 120 6.34 -17.67 29.58
CA ASN A 120 6.43 -16.25 29.87
C ASN A 120 7.46 -15.56 28.95
N GLN A 121 8.65 -16.16 28.81
CA GLN A 121 9.69 -15.66 27.93
C GLN A 121 9.28 -15.67 26.45
N MET A 122 8.62 -16.75 25.99
CA MET A 122 8.14 -16.84 24.60
C MET A 122 7.09 -15.75 24.27
N TYR A 123 6.18 -15.44 25.18
CA TYR A 123 5.25 -14.32 25.00
C TYR A 123 5.99 -12.98 24.97
N CYS A 124 6.93 -12.75 25.90
CA CYS A 124 7.73 -11.54 25.93
C CYS A 124 8.51 -11.37 24.60
N ASP A 125 9.15 -12.44 24.12
CA ASP A 125 9.87 -12.43 22.82
C ASP A 125 8.93 -12.08 21.66
N ASN A 126 7.72 -12.68 21.61
CA ASN A 126 6.74 -12.38 20.57
C ASN A 126 6.35 -10.89 20.59
N TYR A 127 6.03 -10.34 21.76
CA TYR A 127 5.60 -8.94 21.86
C TYR A 127 6.75 -7.96 21.61
N LYS A 128 7.97 -8.25 22.06
CA LYS A 128 9.16 -7.45 21.71
C LYS A 128 9.44 -7.45 20.21
N GLY A 129 9.44 -8.62 19.60
CA GLY A 129 9.65 -8.74 18.17
C GLY A 129 8.60 -7.95 17.35
N ASN A 130 7.32 -8.06 17.74
CA ASN A 130 6.26 -7.26 17.12
C ASN A 130 6.44 -5.76 17.37
N ALA A 131 6.86 -5.34 18.56
CA ALA A 131 7.06 -3.92 18.87
C ALA A 131 8.21 -3.31 18.04
N TYR A 132 9.34 -4.01 17.91
CA TYR A 132 10.42 -3.60 17.00
C TYR A 132 9.94 -3.53 15.54
N ALA A 133 9.29 -4.58 15.03
CA ALA A 133 8.82 -4.63 13.66
C ALA A 133 7.81 -3.50 13.34
N LEU A 134 6.86 -3.25 14.25
CA LEU A 134 5.89 -2.16 14.12
C LEU A 134 6.56 -0.79 14.20
N ARG A 135 7.55 -0.59 15.09
CA ARG A 135 8.27 0.68 15.18
C ARG A 135 9.00 0.98 13.87
N GLY A 136 9.74 0.02 13.33
CA GLY A 136 10.39 0.14 12.01
C GLY A 136 9.39 0.43 10.88
N LEU A 137 8.25 -0.29 10.85
CA LEU A 137 7.18 -0.07 9.87
C LEU A 137 6.60 1.36 9.98
N HIS A 138 6.22 1.78 11.16
CA HIS A 138 5.64 3.11 11.35
C HIS A 138 6.64 4.22 11.03
N MET A 139 7.91 4.03 11.37
CA MET A 139 8.99 4.94 11.00
C MET A 139 9.19 5.01 9.48
N PHE A 140 9.11 3.89 8.77
CA PHE A 140 9.19 3.85 7.30
C PHE A 140 8.08 4.69 6.65
N TYR A 141 6.82 4.51 7.06
CA TYR A 141 5.71 5.29 6.51
C TYR A 141 5.78 6.77 6.86
N LEU A 142 6.22 7.10 8.07
CA LEU A 142 6.47 8.47 8.50
C LEU A 142 7.57 9.12 7.64
N LEU A 143 8.69 8.42 7.45
CA LEU A 143 9.82 8.86 6.65
C LEU A 143 9.43 9.07 5.19
N ARG A 144 8.72 8.11 4.57
CA ARG A 144 8.23 8.20 3.19
C ARG A 144 7.35 9.44 2.95
N ALA A 145 6.52 9.80 3.94
CA ALA A 145 5.58 10.90 3.83
C ALA A 145 6.20 12.28 4.10
N HIS A 146 7.27 12.36 4.91
CA HIS A 146 7.75 13.63 5.47
C HIS A 146 9.25 13.90 5.29
N ALA A 147 10.03 12.95 4.76
CA ALA A 147 11.42 13.23 4.39
C ALA A 147 11.49 14.31 3.30
N GLY A 148 12.59 15.06 3.26
CA GLY A 148 12.82 16.04 2.19
C GLY A 148 14.06 16.89 2.41
N MET A 149 14.31 17.80 1.48
CA MET A 149 15.50 18.65 1.46
C MET A 149 15.37 19.78 2.47
N VAL A 150 16.45 20.03 3.23
CA VAL A 150 16.62 21.18 4.11
C VAL A 150 18.07 21.64 3.98
N ASP A 151 18.28 22.88 3.58
CA ASP A 151 19.61 23.48 3.39
C ASP A 151 20.56 22.61 2.53
N GLY A 152 20.01 22.01 1.47
CA GLY A 152 20.74 21.14 0.54
C GLY A 152 21.05 19.73 1.06
N GLN A 153 20.57 19.35 2.25
CA GLN A 153 20.70 18.01 2.82
C GLN A 153 19.37 17.28 2.83
N LEU A 154 19.38 15.98 2.52
CA LEU A 154 18.18 15.14 2.64
C LEU A 154 17.97 14.75 4.10
N MET A 155 16.91 15.31 4.69
CA MET A 155 16.53 15.08 6.09
C MET A 155 15.38 14.10 6.19
N GLY A 156 15.39 13.31 7.26
CA GLY A 156 14.31 12.44 7.68
C GLY A 156 13.35 13.16 8.64
N VAL A 157 13.05 12.50 9.75
CA VAL A 157 12.15 12.96 10.81
C VAL A 157 12.85 12.80 12.17
N PRO A 158 12.39 13.44 13.25
CA PRO A 158 12.90 13.17 14.60
C PRO A 158 12.75 11.69 14.97
N LEU A 159 13.78 11.08 15.53
CA LEU A 159 13.78 9.70 16.02
C LEU A 159 13.37 9.69 17.50
N HIS A 160 12.20 9.14 17.78
CA HIS A 160 11.68 8.93 19.14
C HIS A 160 11.84 7.45 19.51
N LEU A 161 12.93 7.10 20.21
CA LEU A 161 13.32 5.71 20.51
C LEU A 161 13.04 5.30 21.95
N ALA A 162 12.52 6.19 22.77
CA ALA A 162 12.05 5.95 24.11
C ALA A 162 10.60 6.43 24.26
N SER A 163 9.89 5.92 25.27
CA SER A 163 8.55 6.40 25.57
C SER A 163 8.60 7.84 26.10
N GLU A 164 7.64 8.64 25.68
CA GLU A 164 7.57 10.05 26.04
C GLU A 164 6.60 10.27 27.20
N THR A 165 6.92 11.27 28.00
CA THR A 165 6.13 11.74 29.14
C THR A 165 5.89 13.24 29.00
N ALA A 166 5.07 13.82 29.86
CA ALA A 166 4.85 15.27 29.88
C ALA A 166 6.13 16.10 30.11
N SER A 167 7.20 15.49 30.63
CA SER A 167 8.51 16.12 30.86
C SER A 167 9.52 15.90 29.74
N SER A 168 9.17 15.17 28.68
CA SER A 168 10.05 14.92 27.55
C SER A 168 10.28 16.19 26.72
N ASP A 169 11.47 16.31 26.12
CA ASP A 169 11.74 17.37 25.15
C ASP A 169 11.15 17.00 23.80
N PHE A 170 10.11 17.70 23.39
CA PHE A 170 9.48 17.50 22.08
C PHE A 170 10.07 18.39 20.97
N ASN A 171 10.96 19.34 21.31
CA ASN A 171 11.57 20.24 20.35
C ASN A 171 12.85 19.65 19.74
N LEU A 172 12.77 18.39 19.31
CA LEU A 172 13.89 17.69 18.70
C LEU A 172 14.15 18.16 17.26
N PRO A 173 15.42 18.27 16.82
CA PRO A 173 15.73 18.46 15.41
C PRO A 173 15.42 17.19 14.62
N ARG A 174 15.30 17.34 13.31
CA ARG A 174 15.19 16.21 12.40
C ARG A 174 16.52 15.45 12.32
N ASN A 175 16.44 14.16 12.28
CA ASN A 175 17.56 13.30 11.90
C ASN A 175 17.77 13.33 10.38
N THR A 176 18.95 12.98 9.91
CA THR A 176 19.18 12.77 8.48
C THR A 176 18.34 11.60 7.96
N PHE A 177 18.05 11.60 6.66
CA PHE A 177 17.34 10.48 6.03
C PHE A 177 18.06 9.14 6.27
N LYS A 178 19.41 9.15 6.16
CA LYS A 178 20.21 7.94 6.39
C LYS A 178 20.09 7.41 7.81
N GLU A 179 20.18 8.27 8.83
CA GLU A 179 20.00 7.85 10.24
C GLU A 179 18.61 7.21 10.47
N CYS A 180 17.56 7.75 9.84
CA CYS A 180 16.23 7.17 9.91
C CYS A 180 16.18 5.79 9.24
N ILE A 181 16.80 5.62 8.07
CA ILE A 181 16.88 4.32 7.38
C ILE A 181 17.68 3.32 8.23
N ASP A 182 18.82 3.71 8.77
CA ASP A 182 19.66 2.84 9.62
C ASP A 182 18.86 2.36 10.85
N GLN A 183 18.06 3.25 11.46
CA GLN A 183 17.20 2.89 12.60
C GLN A 183 16.06 1.93 12.20
N ILE A 184 15.39 2.16 11.07
CA ILE A 184 14.35 1.27 10.55
C ILE A 184 14.91 -0.14 10.34
N MET A 185 16.08 -0.25 9.69
CA MET A 185 16.73 -1.52 9.43
C MET A 185 17.18 -2.21 10.72
N SER A 186 17.71 -1.44 11.68
CA SER A 186 18.06 -1.96 13.02
C SER A 186 16.85 -2.53 13.75
N ASP A 187 15.71 -1.85 13.72
CA ASP A 187 14.47 -2.35 14.34
C ASP A 187 13.99 -3.65 13.68
N PHE A 188 14.09 -3.76 12.35
CA PHE A 188 13.76 -5.00 11.65
C PHE A 188 14.73 -6.14 11.98
N ASP A 189 16.02 -5.85 12.09
CA ASP A 189 17.02 -6.85 12.48
C ASP A 189 16.84 -7.32 13.93
N GLU A 190 16.48 -6.42 14.83
CA GLU A 190 16.13 -6.80 16.22
C GLU A 190 14.86 -7.68 16.24
N ALA A 191 13.82 -7.30 15.48
CA ALA A 191 12.57 -8.08 15.41
C ALA A 191 12.82 -9.53 14.95
N LEU A 192 13.69 -9.75 13.96
CA LEU A 192 14.02 -11.07 13.43
C LEU A 192 14.70 -12.00 14.46
N LYS A 193 15.29 -11.49 15.55
CA LYS A 193 15.84 -12.31 16.63
C LYS A 193 14.75 -12.98 17.47
N TYR A 194 13.56 -12.40 17.50
CA TYR A 194 12.45 -12.81 18.34
C TYR A 194 11.36 -13.54 17.57
N LEU A 195 10.99 -13.05 16.38
CA LEU A 195 9.86 -13.55 15.61
C LEU A 195 10.21 -14.80 14.79
N PRO A 196 9.23 -15.72 14.59
CA PRO A 196 9.40 -16.82 13.66
C PRO A 196 9.42 -16.31 12.21
N GLU A 197 9.95 -17.11 11.31
CA GLU A 197 9.84 -16.83 9.87
C GLU A 197 8.36 -16.75 9.44
N GLN A 198 7.54 -17.69 9.95
CA GLN A 198 6.09 -17.71 9.75
C GLN A 198 5.41 -18.22 11.02
N TYR A 199 4.31 -17.57 11.41
CA TYR A 199 3.45 -18.08 12.47
C TYR A 199 2.73 -19.35 12.03
N GLY A 200 2.81 -20.41 12.85
CA GLY A 200 2.16 -21.68 12.61
C GLY A 200 2.44 -22.68 13.72
N ASP A 201 1.56 -23.66 13.84
CA ASP A 201 1.77 -24.74 14.81
C ASP A 201 2.92 -25.65 14.33
N VAL A 202 3.73 -26.08 15.26
CA VAL A 202 4.87 -26.98 15.04
C VAL A 202 4.75 -28.24 15.89
N ASP A 203 5.37 -29.33 15.44
CA ASP A 203 5.57 -30.54 16.22
C ASP A 203 6.73 -30.38 17.22
N GLU A 204 6.85 -31.29 18.20
CA GLU A 204 7.84 -31.19 19.28
C GLU A 204 9.29 -31.05 18.77
N GLU A 205 9.64 -31.78 17.74
CA GLU A 205 10.98 -31.77 17.12
C GLU A 205 11.32 -30.46 16.41
N ASN A 206 10.31 -29.66 16.08
CA ASN A 206 10.44 -28.39 15.37
C ASN A 206 10.38 -27.16 16.28
N VAL A 207 10.28 -27.36 17.60
CA VAL A 207 10.39 -26.26 18.56
C VAL A 207 11.78 -25.65 18.47
N PRO A 208 11.92 -24.31 18.27
CA PRO A 208 13.24 -23.69 18.14
C PRO A 208 14.15 -23.99 19.33
N ALA A 209 15.42 -24.31 19.04
CA ALA A 209 16.40 -24.77 20.02
C ALA A 209 16.54 -23.83 21.23
N LYS A 210 16.43 -22.50 21.02
CA LYS A 210 16.49 -21.50 22.10
C LYS A 210 15.41 -21.68 23.16
N TYR A 211 14.28 -22.31 22.83
CA TYR A 211 13.18 -22.60 23.76
C TYR A 211 13.19 -24.08 24.20
N ALA A 212 13.45 -25.01 23.27
CA ALA A 212 13.50 -26.45 23.56
C ALA A 212 14.55 -26.78 24.65
N GLN A 213 15.72 -26.14 24.60
CA GLN A 213 16.79 -26.28 25.60
C GLN A 213 16.38 -25.83 27.02
N ASN A 214 15.35 -24.97 27.10
CA ASN A 214 14.77 -24.50 28.35
C ASN A 214 13.49 -25.27 28.73
N GLY A 215 13.21 -26.41 28.09
CA GLY A 215 12.10 -27.29 28.40
C GLY A 215 10.74 -26.84 27.83
N ALA A 216 10.73 -26.01 26.78
CA ALA A 216 9.50 -25.67 26.08
C ALA A 216 8.95 -26.88 25.34
N THR A 217 7.65 -27.12 25.46
CA THR A 217 6.90 -28.08 24.66
C THR A 217 6.32 -27.40 23.40
N ASN A 218 5.98 -28.20 22.38
CA ASN A 218 5.27 -27.69 21.20
C ASN A 218 3.94 -27.00 21.58
N ALA A 219 3.21 -27.53 22.56
CA ALA A 219 1.96 -26.93 23.02
C ALA A 219 2.17 -25.51 23.59
N GLN A 220 3.27 -25.28 24.32
CA GLN A 220 3.64 -23.96 24.81
C GLN A 220 4.09 -23.03 23.68
N TYR A 221 4.93 -23.54 22.76
CA TYR A 221 5.38 -22.78 21.60
C TYR A 221 4.20 -22.34 20.70
N ASN A 222 3.29 -23.28 20.39
CA ASN A 222 2.10 -23.00 19.57
C ASN A 222 1.15 -22.00 20.22
N ARG A 223 1.13 -21.90 21.56
CA ARG A 223 0.39 -20.83 22.25
C ARG A 223 1.00 -19.45 22.02
N ALA A 224 2.32 -19.33 21.95
CA ALA A 224 3.03 -18.06 21.79
C ALA A 224 3.28 -17.68 20.32
N PHE A 225 3.45 -18.65 19.42
CA PHE A 225 3.86 -18.44 18.02
C PHE A 225 3.05 -19.26 17.00
N GLY A 226 1.99 -19.93 17.42
CA GLY A 226 1.20 -20.80 16.57
C GLY A 226 0.22 -20.06 15.65
N THR A 227 -0.68 -20.83 15.05
CA THR A 227 -1.65 -20.39 14.02
C THR A 227 -2.54 -19.24 14.46
N ASN A 228 -2.81 -19.08 15.74
CA ASN A 228 -3.62 -17.99 16.30
C ASN A 228 -2.94 -16.61 16.16
N HIS A 229 -1.66 -16.55 15.83
CA HIS A 229 -0.91 -15.31 15.61
C HIS A 229 -0.76 -14.96 14.12
N ARG A 230 -1.28 -15.76 13.20
CA ARG A 230 -1.33 -15.44 11.77
C ARG A 230 -2.02 -14.10 11.55
N GLY A 231 -1.52 -13.32 10.60
CA GLY A 231 -1.96 -11.94 10.36
C GLY A 231 -1.17 -10.88 11.11
N LYS A 232 -0.36 -11.24 12.13
CA LYS A 232 0.67 -10.39 12.70
C LYS A 232 1.92 -10.36 11.82
N ILE A 233 2.84 -9.44 12.09
CA ILE A 233 4.12 -9.34 11.39
C ILE A 233 4.99 -10.54 11.77
N ASP A 234 5.49 -11.26 10.78
CA ASP A 234 6.44 -12.36 10.89
C ASP A 234 7.73 -12.06 10.11
N GLY A 235 8.69 -12.98 10.10
CA GLY A 235 9.98 -12.80 9.42
C GLY A 235 9.86 -12.54 7.92
N ARG A 236 8.85 -13.12 7.25
CA ARG A 236 8.60 -12.92 5.81
C ARG A 236 8.09 -11.50 5.54
N VAL A 237 7.20 -11.00 6.39
CA VAL A 237 6.70 -9.61 6.30
C VAL A 237 7.84 -8.62 6.54
N ILE A 238 8.70 -8.87 7.53
CA ILE A 238 9.89 -8.05 7.79
C ILE A 238 10.84 -8.06 6.59
N SER A 239 11.10 -9.22 5.99
CA SER A 239 11.97 -9.34 4.81
C SER A 239 11.42 -8.53 3.62
N ALA A 240 10.10 -8.54 3.43
CA ALA A 240 9.45 -7.72 2.41
C ALA A 240 9.60 -6.21 2.69
N PHE A 241 9.44 -5.77 3.95
CA PHE A 241 9.68 -4.37 4.31
C PHE A 241 11.12 -3.94 4.09
N LYS A 242 12.09 -4.79 4.43
CA LYS A 242 13.51 -4.50 4.18
C LYS A 242 13.78 -4.24 2.70
N ALA A 243 13.15 -5.02 1.80
CA ALA A 243 13.25 -4.81 0.35
C ALA A 243 12.62 -3.47 -0.08
N GLN A 244 11.41 -3.16 0.39
CA GLN A 244 10.72 -1.90 0.07
C GLN A 244 11.49 -0.67 0.56
N VAL A 245 12.02 -0.71 1.80
CA VAL A 245 12.83 0.38 2.37
C VAL A 245 14.10 0.60 1.56
N ALA A 246 14.81 -0.47 1.20
CA ALA A 246 16.05 -0.38 0.43
C ALA A 246 15.79 0.15 -0.99
N LEU A 247 14.74 -0.30 -1.67
CA LEU A 247 14.38 0.21 -2.99
C LEU A 247 14.01 1.71 -2.94
N MET A 248 13.23 2.12 -1.93
CA MET A 248 12.92 3.54 -1.74
C MET A 248 14.20 4.35 -1.56
N ALA A 249 15.11 3.91 -0.67
CA ALA A 249 16.34 4.62 -0.37
C ALA A 249 17.32 4.67 -1.54
N ALA A 250 17.34 3.66 -2.42
CA ALA A 250 18.13 3.63 -3.64
C ALA A 250 17.54 4.46 -4.80
N SER A 251 16.25 4.85 -4.70
CA SER A 251 15.54 5.55 -5.79
C SER A 251 16.00 7.01 -5.95
N PRO A 252 15.83 7.62 -7.15
CA PRO A 252 16.38 8.95 -7.49
C PRO A 252 16.07 10.07 -6.49
N ALA A 253 14.91 10.05 -5.83
CA ALA A 253 14.58 11.07 -4.84
C ALA A 253 15.42 10.97 -3.57
N TYR A 254 15.90 9.78 -3.22
CA TYR A 254 16.53 9.51 -1.93
C TYR A 254 18.00 9.06 -2.03
N ALA A 255 18.47 8.73 -3.22
CA ALA A 255 19.83 8.18 -3.46
C ALA A 255 20.96 9.09 -2.96
N SER A 256 20.75 10.42 -2.90
CA SER A 256 21.74 11.37 -2.40
C SER A 256 22.12 11.18 -0.92
N ALA A 257 21.27 10.48 -0.14
CA ALA A 257 21.60 10.14 1.25
C ALA A 257 22.62 8.99 1.37
N GLY A 258 22.87 8.22 0.30
CA GLY A 258 23.82 7.11 0.31
C GLY A 258 23.48 6.01 1.32
N ALA A 259 22.17 5.79 1.59
CA ALA A 259 21.73 4.77 2.54
C ALA A 259 21.72 3.36 1.93
N PHE A 260 21.30 3.23 0.68
CA PHE A 260 21.28 1.97 -0.08
C PHE A 260 21.65 2.19 -1.54
N THR A 261 22.25 1.18 -2.16
CA THR A 261 22.43 1.03 -3.61
C THR A 261 21.33 0.12 -4.18
N TYR A 262 21.12 0.19 -5.49
CA TYR A 262 20.20 -0.72 -6.17
C TYR A 262 20.65 -2.21 -6.07
N GLU A 263 21.94 -2.48 -6.00
CA GLU A 263 22.46 -3.86 -5.82
C GLU A 263 22.07 -4.42 -4.44
N GLU A 264 22.18 -3.61 -3.39
CA GLU A 264 21.75 -3.99 -2.04
C GLU A 264 20.22 -4.15 -1.96
N ALA A 265 19.47 -3.29 -2.63
CA ALA A 265 18.01 -3.41 -2.73
C ALA A 265 17.60 -4.69 -3.46
N ALA A 266 18.25 -5.02 -4.59
CA ALA A 266 18.01 -6.26 -5.32
C ALA A 266 18.34 -7.50 -4.47
N LYS A 267 19.43 -7.44 -3.67
CA LYS A 267 19.77 -8.52 -2.75
C LYS A 267 18.70 -8.75 -1.70
N LEU A 268 18.18 -7.70 -1.06
CA LEU A 268 17.14 -7.82 -0.04
C LEU A 268 15.82 -8.34 -0.62
N ALA A 269 15.45 -7.91 -1.83
CA ALA A 269 14.28 -8.42 -2.54
C ALA A 269 14.47 -9.91 -2.92
N ALA A 270 15.66 -10.31 -3.41
CA ALA A 270 15.98 -11.70 -3.70
C ALA A 270 15.95 -12.58 -2.44
N ASP A 271 16.49 -12.09 -1.32
CA ASP A 271 16.46 -12.79 -0.03
C ASP A 271 15.02 -12.98 0.48
N CYS A 272 14.16 -11.99 0.34
CA CYS A 272 12.73 -12.13 0.63
C CYS A 272 12.08 -13.19 -0.26
N LEU A 273 12.29 -13.13 -1.58
CA LEU A 273 11.66 -14.03 -2.54
C LEU A 273 12.10 -15.50 -2.37
N LYS A 274 13.29 -15.77 -1.81
CA LYS A 274 13.70 -17.15 -1.47
C LYS A 274 12.70 -17.86 -0.58
N ASN A 275 12.07 -17.15 0.36
CA ASN A 275 11.05 -17.71 1.26
C ASN A 275 9.75 -18.09 0.54
N PHE A 276 9.58 -17.65 -0.71
CA PHE A 276 8.43 -17.91 -1.56
C PHE A 276 8.78 -18.73 -2.83
N GLY A 277 9.99 -19.32 -2.88
CA GLY A 277 10.45 -20.13 -4.00
C GLY A 277 11.07 -19.34 -5.17
N GLY A 278 11.58 -18.13 -4.91
CA GLY A 278 12.23 -17.28 -5.91
C GLY A 278 11.24 -16.83 -6.99
N LEU A 279 11.56 -17.05 -8.26
CA LEU A 279 10.66 -16.69 -9.38
C LEU A 279 9.30 -17.43 -9.32
N ASN A 280 9.23 -18.60 -8.67
CA ASN A 280 7.98 -19.31 -8.45
C ASN A 280 7.01 -18.55 -7.53
N ALA A 281 7.44 -17.47 -6.85
CA ALA A 281 6.54 -16.54 -6.15
C ALA A 281 5.53 -15.86 -7.10
N CYS A 282 5.81 -15.82 -8.40
CA CYS A 282 4.87 -15.37 -9.43
C CYS A 282 3.71 -16.37 -9.52
N ASP A 283 2.63 -16.08 -8.82
CA ASP A 283 1.42 -16.91 -8.84
C ASP A 283 0.70 -16.74 -10.19
N PRO A 284 0.36 -17.82 -10.92
CA PRO A 284 -0.38 -17.75 -12.18
C PRO A 284 -1.68 -16.95 -12.12
N ASP A 285 -2.39 -17.02 -10.98
CA ASP A 285 -3.63 -16.26 -10.74
C ASP A 285 -3.39 -14.98 -9.93
N GLY A 286 -2.13 -14.63 -9.64
CA GLY A 286 -1.77 -13.51 -8.77
C GLY A 286 -2.31 -12.15 -9.21
N TRP A 287 -2.46 -11.92 -10.52
CA TRP A 287 -3.07 -10.69 -11.04
C TRP A 287 -4.60 -10.59 -10.80
N LYS A 288 -5.25 -11.70 -10.39
CA LYS A 288 -6.68 -11.78 -10.03
C LYS A 288 -6.91 -12.07 -8.54
N TRP A 289 -5.91 -11.88 -7.70
CA TRP A 289 -5.95 -12.24 -6.27
C TRP A 289 -7.21 -11.78 -5.54
N PHE A 290 -7.80 -10.66 -5.92
CA PHE A 290 -9.00 -10.06 -5.33
C PHE A 290 -10.33 -10.68 -5.81
N ASN A 291 -10.32 -11.52 -6.85
CA ASN A 291 -11.54 -12.00 -7.54
C ASN A 291 -11.81 -13.50 -7.39
N ASN A 292 -11.00 -14.24 -6.65
CA ASN A 292 -11.26 -15.67 -6.41
C ASN A 292 -12.30 -15.83 -5.29
N LYS A 293 -13.60 -15.84 -5.69
CA LYS A 293 -14.74 -15.86 -4.77
C LYS A 293 -14.73 -17.06 -3.82
N SER A 294 -14.40 -18.25 -4.32
CA SER A 294 -14.37 -19.49 -3.54
C SER A 294 -13.26 -19.45 -2.50
N LEU A 295 -12.04 -19.09 -2.92
CA LEU A 295 -10.89 -18.97 -2.03
C LEU A 295 -11.15 -17.93 -0.95
N ILE A 296 -11.55 -16.71 -1.32
CA ILE A 296 -11.80 -15.61 -0.37
C ILE A 296 -12.92 -15.98 0.61
N GLY A 297 -13.99 -16.65 0.11
CA GLY A 297 -15.10 -17.14 0.95
C GLY A 297 -14.66 -18.12 2.03
N SER A 298 -13.63 -18.94 1.76
CA SER A 298 -13.09 -19.93 2.70
C SER A 298 -12.12 -19.35 3.74
N LEU A 299 -11.58 -18.13 3.51
CA LEU A 299 -10.61 -17.53 4.42
C LEU A 299 -11.23 -17.10 5.75
N GLY A 300 -10.51 -17.36 6.83
CA GLY A 300 -10.76 -16.88 8.20
C GLY A 300 -9.55 -16.17 8.77
N ALA A 301 -9.64 -15.75 10.04
CA ALA A 301 -8.60 -14.98 10.71
C ALA A 301 -7.25 -15.74 10.78
N THR A 302 -7.31 -17.06 11.01
CA THR A 302 -6.13 -17.93 11.18
C THR A 302 -5.77 -18.73 9.93
N SER A 303 -6.47 -18.52 8.81
CA SER A 303 -6.17 -19.20 7.54
C SER A 303 -4.80 -18.77 7.02
N GLU A 304 -4.12 -19.69 6.33
CA GLU A 304 -2.93 -19.34 5.56
C GLU A 304 -3.26 -18.33 4.46
N ASN A 305 -2.28 -17.51 4.13
CA ASN A 305 -2.42 -16.59 3.03
C ASN A 305 -2.40 -17.36 1.69
N PRO A 306 -3.19 -16.92 0.70
CA PRO A 306 -2.96 -17.35 -0.68
C PRO A 306 -1.52 -17.08 -1.12
N LYS A 307 -1.01 -17.85 -2.08
CA LYS A 307 0.39 -17.81 -2.53
C LYS A 307 0.86 -16.39 -2.94
N GLU A 308 0.00 -15.63 -3.58
CA GLU A 308 0.28 -14.24 -3.97
C GLU A 308 0.45 -13.30 -2.77
N ILE A 309 -0.08 -13.64 -1.59
CA ILE A 309 -0.23 -12.70 -0.47
C ILE A 309 0.83 -12.98 0.60
N ILE A 310 1.75 -12.05 0.80
CA ILE A 310 2.72 -12.08 1.89
C ILE A 310 2.04 -11.66 3.19
N TRP A 311 1.31 -10.54 3.16
CA TRP A 311 0.61 -10.02 4.33
C TRP A 311 -0.75 -9.41 3.94
N ARG A 312 -1.77 -9.70 4.73
CA ARG A 312 -3.13 -9.20 4.52
C ARG A 312 -3.74 -8.59 5.77
N ALA A 313 -4.77 -7.77 5.58
CA ALA A 313 -5.66 -7.37 6.66
C ALA A 313 -6.58 -8.55 7.08
N ASN A 314 -7.31 -8.36 8.17
CA ASN A 314 -8.39 -9.27 8.53
C ASN A 314 -9.41 -9.37 7.39
N ILE A 315 -10.05 -10.52 7.29
CA ILE A 315 -11.12 -10.74 6.31
C ILE A 315 -12.40 -10.13 6.88
N ASP A 316 -12.89 -9.12 6.19
CA ASP A 316 -14.14 -8.42 6.55
C ASP A 316 -15.22 -8.70 5.51
N GLU A 317 -16.44 -8.89 5.98
CA GLU A 317 -17.63 -9.07 5.15
C GLU A 317 -18.43 -7.78 5.07
N ASN A 318 -18.31 -7.07 3.96
CA ASN A 318 -18.98 -5.78 3.74
C ASN A 318 -19.28 -5.55 2.25
N ASN A 319 -19.74 -4.35 1.90
CA ASN A 319 -19.97 -3.89 0.53
C ASN A 319 -19.53 -2.43 0.33
N SER A 320 -18.61 -1.97 1.15
CA SER A 320 -18.21 -0.55 1.19
C SER A 320 -17.51 -0.13 -0.11
N LEU A 321 -16.60 -0.97 -0.63
CA LEU A 321 -15.90 -0.69 -1.89
C LEU A 321 -16.86 -0.59 -3.07
N GLU A 322 -17.85 -1.48 -3.15
CA GLU A 322 -18.87 -1.49 -4.19
C GLU A 322 -19.80 -0.28 -4.06
N SER A 323 -20.22 0.04 -2.83
CA SER A 323 -21.04 1.23 -2.56
C SER A 323 -20.36 2.51 -3.02
N ASP A 324 -19.06 2.61 -2.88
CA ASP A 324 -18.30 3.77 -3.36
C ASP A 324 -18.02 3.71 -4.87
N ASN A 325 -17.82 2.53 -5.47
CA ASN A 325 -17.23 2.44 -6.80
C ASN A 325 -18.09 1.81 -7.89
N TYR A 326 -19.18 1.09 -7.58
CA TYR A 326 -20.10 0.64 -8.62
C TYR A 326 -20.71 1.83 -9.38
N PRO A 327 -21.01 1.65 -10.68
CA PRO A 327 -21.77 2.64 -11.44
C PRO A 327 -23.10 3.01 -10.81
N PRO A 328 -23.62 4.24 -11.03
CA PRO A 328 -24.87 4.70 -10.42
C PRO A 328 -26.09 3.86 -10.77
N SER A 329 -26.14 3.26 -11.96
CA SER A 329 -27.23 2.35 -12.37
C SER A 329 -27.29 1.09 -11.49
N LEU A 330 -26.20 0.76 -10.79
CA LEU A 330 -26.09 -0.34 -9.83
C LEU A 330 -26.06 0.16 -8.38
N TYR A 331 -26.57 1.37 -8.12
CA TYR A 331 -26.66 2.02 -6.81
C TYR A 331 -25.32 2.38 -6.16
N GLY A 332 -24.21 2.36 -6.90
CA GLY A 332 -22.92 2.86 -6.43
C GLY A 332 -22.74 4.35 -6.64
N LYS A 333 -21.65 4.91 -6.10
CA LYS A 333 -21.31 6.34 -6.21
C LYS A 333 -20.29 6.63 -7.34
N GLY A 334 -19.68 5.60 -7.95
CA GLY A 334 -18.70 5.73 -9.04
C GLY A 334 -17.48 6.58 -8.66
N ARG A 335 -16.94 6.48 -7.45
CA ARG A 335 -15.95 7.40 -6.89
C ARG A 335 -14.62 7.42 -7.62
N VAL A 336 -14.09 6.28 -7.98
CA VAL A 336 -12.79 6.16 -8.67
C VAL A 336 -13.03 5.95 -10.15
N ASN A 337 -12.57 6.92 -10.95
CA ASN A 337 -12.67 6.88 -12.40
C ASN A 337 -11.28 6.71 -13.00
N PRO A 338 -10.93 5.52 -13.52
CA PRO A 338 -9.70 5.30 -14.25
C PRO A 338 -9.51 6.28 -15.40
N THR A 339 -8.29 6.68 -15.69
CA THR A 339 -8.00 7.63 -16.76
C THR A 339 -7.72 6.92 -18.08
N GLN A 340 -7.82 7.67 -19.18
CA GLN A 340 -7.32 7.22 -20.49
C GLN A 340 -5.81 6.97 -20.45
N ASN A 341 -5.05 7.76 -19.65
CA ASN A 341 -3.61 7.56 -19.49
C ASN A 341 -3.28 6.14 -18.98
N LEU A 342 -4.06 5.62 -18.03
CA LEU A 342 -3.89 4.26 -17.55
C LEU A 342 -4.38 3.23 -18.58
N VAL A 343 -5.51 3.47 -19.25
CA VAL A 343 -6.03 2.59 -20.30
C VAL A 343 -5.04 2.45 -21.45
N ASP A 344 -4.40 3.55 -21.86
CA ASP A 344 -3.38 3.55 -22.92
C ASP A 344 -2.09 2.83 -22.51
N ALA A 345 -1.77 2.78 -21.21
CA ALA A 345 -0.61 2.09 -20.67
C ALA A 345 -0.69 0.55 -20.78
N PHE A 346 -1.91 -0.02 -20.84
CA PHE A 346 -2.07 -1.44 -21.13
C PHE A 346 -1.68 -1.73 -22.58
N PRO A 347 -0.78 -2.68 -22.85
CA PRO A 347 -0.39 -3.06 -24.20
C PRO A 347 -1.50 -3.83 -24.94
N MET A 348 -1.24 -4.18 -26.19
CA MET A 348 -1.99 -5.19 -26.93
C MET A 348 -1.62 -6.59 -26.43
N GLU A 349 -2.46 -7.59 -26.73
CA GLU A 349 -2.20 -9.01 -26.38
C GLU A 349 -0.86 -9.53 -26.93
N ASN A 350 -0.42 -9.03 -28.10
CA ASN A 350 0.88 -9.36 -28.68
C ASN A 350 2.08 -8.74 -27.92
N GLY A 351 1.83 -7.99 -26.85
CA GLY A 351 2.84 -7.42 -25.95
C GLY A 351 3.29 -5.99 -26.31
N TYR A 352 3.01 -5.48 -27.48
CA TYR A 352 3.41 -4.15 -27.91
C TYR A 352 2.52 -3.04 -27.34
N PRO A 353 3.09 -1.88 -26.93
CA PRO A 353 2.31 -0.69 -26.58
C PRO A 353 1.44 -0.24 -27.75
N ILE A 354 0.26 0.33 -27.48
CA ILE A 354 -0.67 0.79 -28.53
C ILE A 354 -0.09 1.83 -29.48
N THR A 355 0.99 2.49 -29.09
CA THR A 355 1.71 3.50 -29.89
C THR A 355 2.79 2.89 -30.81
N ASP A 356 3.11 1.62 -30.64
CA ASP A 356 4.08 0.92 -31.48
C ASP A 356 3.46 0.51 -32.83
N ASN A 357 4.26 0.53 -33.87
CA ASN A 357 3.80 0.15 -35.22
C ASN A 357 3.43 -1.34 -35.33
N ASN A 358 4.00 -2.20 -34.45
CA ASN A 358 3.75 -3.63 -34.40
C ASN A 358 2.55 -3.98 -33.52
N SER A 359 1.90 -2.98 -32.90
CA SER A 359 0.83 -3.20 -31.91
C SER A 359 -0.46 -3.74 -32.50
N GLU A 360 -0.74 -3.50 -33.79
CA GLU A 360 -2.03 -3.79 -34.46
C GLU A 360 -3.23 -3.09 -33.77
N TYR A 361 -2.99 -2.00 -33.04
CA TYR A 361 -4.03 -1.23 -32.37
C TYR A 361 -5.03 -0.60 -33.35
N ASN A 362 -6.33 -0.84 -33.08
CA ASN A 362 -7.40 -0.22 -33.87
C ASN A 362 -8.12 0.89 -33.05
N PRO A 363 -7.96 2.17 -33.40
CA PRO A 363 -8.60 3.29 -32.70
C PRO A 363 -10.14 3.30 -32.81
N ASN A 364 -10.72 2.56 -33.79
CA ASN A 364 -12.18 2.41 -33.91
C ASN A 364 -12.75 1.27 -33.04
N ASP A 365 -11.88 0.42 -32.50
CA ASP A 365 -12.23 -0.61 -31.53
C ASP A 365 -11.11 -0.68 -30.46
N PRO A 366 -11.00 0.35 -29.60
CA PRO A 366 -9.83 0.58 -28.77
C PRO A 366 -9.67 -0.42 -27.61
N PHE A 367 -10.65 -1.27 -27.40
CA PHE A 367 -10.67 -2.25 -26.29
C PHE A 367 -10.49 -3.69 -26.76
N ALA A 368 -10.49 -3.96 -28.08
CA ALA A 368 -10.25 -5.28 -28.62
C ALA A 368 -8.77 -5.68 -28.55
N ASN A 369 -8.51 -6.97 -28.33
CA ASN A 369 -7.16 -7.57 -28.32
C ASN A 369 -6.16 -6.85 -27.41
N ARG A 370 -6.63 -6.29 -26.29
CA ARG A 370 -5.81 -5.62 -25.28
C ARG A 370 -5.35 -6.61 -24.21
N ASP A 371 -4.32 -6.23 -23.50
CA ASP A 371 -3.89 -6.91 -22.26
C ASP A 371 -5.10 -7.36 -21.44
N PRO A 372 -5.23 -8.64 -21.09
CA PRO A 372 -6.37 -9.17 -20.33
C PRO A 372 -6.62 -8.47 -18.99
N ARG A 373 -5.57 -7.84 -18.40
CA ARG A 373 -5.68 -7.07 -17.16
C ARG A 373 -6.53 -5.81 -17.33
N LEU A 374 -6.57 -5.20 -18.53
CA LEU A 374 -7.44 -4.05 -18.81
C LEU A 374 -8.89 -4.37 -18.46
N LYS A 375 -9.41 -5.49 -19.01
CA LYS A 375 -10.78 -5.94 -18.75
C LYS A 375 -11.01 -6.40 -17.31
N ALA A 376 -9.96 -6.90 -16.63
CA ALA A 376 -10.06 -7.34 -15.25
C ALA A 376 -10.07 -6.17 -14.24
N TYR A 377 -9.51 -5.01 -14.60
CA TYR A 377 -9.26 -3.91 -13.68
C TYR A 377 -10.13 -2.67 -13.94
N ILE A 378 -10.59 -2.48 -15.17
CA ILE A 378 -11.33 -1.30 -15.61
C ILE A 378 -12.63 -1.73 -16.28
N LEU A 379 -13.73 -1.03 -15.95
CA LEU A 379 -15.02 -1.16 -16.63
C LEU A 379 -15.07 -0.16 -17.78
N VAL A 380 -15.22 -0.68 -18.98
CA VAL A 380 -15.44 0.11 -20.20
C VAL A 380 -16.93 0.11 -20.59
N ASN A 381 -17.31 0.95 -21.55
CA ASN A 381 -18.68 0.99 -22.07
C ASN A 381 -19.12 -0.39 -22.61
N GLY A 382 -20.26 -0.90 -22.16
CA GLY A 382 -20.80 -2.21 -22.52
C GLY A 382 -20.39 -3.36 -21.60
N ASP A 383 -19.44 -3.16 -20.68
CA ASP A 383 -19.04 -4.18 -19.70
C ASP A 383 -20.16 -4.48 -18.69
N LYS A 384 -20.02 -5.61 -17.99
CA LYS A 384 -20.97 -6.07 -16.98
C LYS A 384 -20.31 -6.21 -15.61
N ILE A 385 -21.05 -5.85 -14.56
CA ILE A 385 -20.65 -6.06 -13.16
C ILE A 385 -21.87 -6.19 -12.26
N GLY A 386 -21.65 -6.65 -11.02
CA GLY A 386 -22.68 -6.85 -10.01
C GLY A 386 -23.38 -8.21 -10.13
N SER A 387 -24.12 -8.60 -9.11
CA SER A 387 -24.78 -9.91 -9.02
C SER A 387 -25.84 -10.17 -10.11
N THR A 388 -26.26 -9.12 -10.79
CA THR A 388 -27.26 -9.17 -11.87
C THR A 388 -26.65 -9.00 -13.26
N ASP A 389 -25.31 -8.98 -13.38
CA ASP A 389 -24.60 -8.69 -14.63
C ASP A 389 -25.08 -7.39 -15.31
N GLY A 390 -25.24 -6.33 -14.50
CA GLY A 390 -25.71 -5.05 -14.98
C GLY A 390 -24.75 -4.43 -15.99
N VAL A 391 -25.30 -3.95 -17.12
CA VAL A 391 -24.52 -3.35 -18.22
C VAL A 391 -24.15 -1.93 -17.90
N VAL A 392 -22.86 -1.59 -17.97
CA VAL A 392 -22.33 -0.24 -17.78
C VAL A 392 -22.42 0.54 -19.09
N ASN A 393 -23.16 1.63 -19.10
CA ASN A 393 -23.35 2.48 -20.29
C ASN A 393 -22.69 3.85 -20.07
N SER A 394 -21.35 3.88 -20.17
CA SER A 394 -20.56 5.10 -19.89
C SER A 394 -20.49 6.10 -21.06
N ALA A 395 -21.08 5.80 -22.21
CA ALA A 395 -21.14 6.71 -23.34
C ALA A 395 -21.81 8.05 -22.96
N ALA A 396 -21.34 9.17 -23.52
CA ALA A 396 -21.83 10.51 -23.20
C ALA A 396 -23.28 10.72 -23.66
N ASP A 397 -23.69 10.06 -24.71
CA ASP A 397 -25.08 10.06 -25.21
C ASP A 397 -25.97 9.00 -24.58
N SER A 398 -25.46 8.19 -23.66
CA SER A 398 -26.22 7.21 -22.89
C SER A 398 -27.42 7.85 -22.18
N LYS A 399 -28.48 7.09 -22.06
CA LYS A 399 -29.70 7.48 -21.32
C LYS A 399 -29.62 7.13 -19.82
N THR A 400 -28.59 6.38 -19.42
CA THR A 400 -28.40 5.98 -18.02
C THR A 400 -27.54 6.99 -17.26
N THR A 401 -27.60 6.94 -15.94
CA THR A 401 -26.77 7.76 -15.05
C THR A 401 -25.29 7.35 -15.07
N ASP A 402 -24.93 6.22 -15.70
CA ASP A 402 -23.54 5.80 -15.86
C ASP A 402 -22.78 6.63 -16.91
N GLY A 403 -23.50 7.31 -17.82
CA GLY A 403 -22.90 8.06 -18.90
C GLY A 403 -21.97 9.17 -18.40
N LEU A 404 -20.97 9.51 -19.23
CA LEU A 404 -19.99 10.55 -18.94
C LEU A 404 -20.67 11.87 -18.51
N ASN A 405 -20.36 12.34 -17.28
CA ASN A 405 -20.84 13.60 -16.70
C ASN A 405 -22.39 13.74 -16.61
N LYS A 406 -23.15 12.65 -16.57
CA LYS A 406 -24.64 12.70 -16.53
C LYS A 406 -25.18 13.19 -15.19
N GLU A 407 -24.70 12.69 -14.08
CA GLU A 407 -25.11 13.06 -12.74
C GLU A 407 -23.91 13.55 -11.93
N ASN A 408 -24.00 14.79 -11.43
CA ASN A 408 -22.92 15.38 -10.65
C ASN A 408 -22.64 14.58 -9.38
N GLY A 409 -21.39 14.27 -9.13
CA GLY A 409 -20.93 13.53 -7.96
C GLY A 409 -21.24 12.03 -7.96
N LYS A 410 -21.71 11.46 -9.10
CA LYS A 410 -21.98 10.02 -9.23
C LYS A 410 -21.50 9.43 -10.56
N SER A 411 -21.73 10.13 -11.69
CA SER A 411 -21.32 9.66 -13.00
C SER A 411 -19.81 9.80 -13.19
N THR A 412 -19.26 8.92 -14.03
CA THR A 412 -17.84 8.99 -14.39
C THR A 412 -17.42 10.34 -14.98
N LYS A 413 -16.23 10.79 -14.65
CA LYS A 413 -15.57 11.97 -15.23
C LYS A 413 -14.66 11.63 -16.42
N THR A 414 -14.36 10.35 -16.62
CA THR A 414 -13.39 9.88 -17.60
C THR A 414 -13.98 8.95 -18.67
N GLY A 415 -15.22 8.47 -18.50
CA GLY A 415 -15.82 7.44 -19.36
C GLY A 415 -15.55 6.00 -18.87
N TYR A 416 -14.84 5.84 -17.76
CA TYR A 416 -14.47 4.56 -17.17
C TYR A 416 -14.95 4.44 -15.72
N TYR A 417 -15.07 3.21 -15.22
CA TYR A 417 -15.31 2.89 -13.83
C TYR A 417 -14.30 1.87 -13.32
N LEU A 418 -14.06 1.86 -12.02
CA LEU A 418 -13.22 0.87 -11.36
C LEU A 418 -13.85 -0.52 -11.41
N ARG A 419 -13.03 -1.56 -11.68
CA ARG A 419 -13.41 -2.98 -11.52
C ARG A 419 -12.50 -3.69 -10.53
N LYS A 420 -11.19 -3.41 -10.55
CA LYS A 420 -10.22 -4.05 -9.65
C LYS A 420 -10.62 -3.84 -8.20
N LEU A 421 -10.36 -4.83 -7.35
CA LEU A 421 -10.72 -4.91 -5.94
C LEU A 421 -12.22 -5.13 -5.64
N LEU A 422 -13.11 -4.93 -6.62
CA LEU A 422 -14.55 -5.05 -6.42
C LEU A 422 -15.02 -6.51 -6.57
N ARG A 423 -15.96 -6.89 -5.72
CA ARG A 423 -16.68 -8.15 -5.80
C ARG A 423 -17.82 -8.06 -6.82
N SER A 424 -17.78 -8.88 -7.87
CA SER A 424 -18.83 -8.88 -8.90
C SER A 424 -20.13 -9.60 -8.48
N ASP A 425 -20.19 -10.16 -7.26
CA ASP A 425 -21.35 -10.88 -6.71
C ASP A 425 -22.08 -10.11 -5.62
N ILE A 426 -21.79 -8.81 -5.47
CA ILE A 426 -22.51 -7.91 -4.57
C ILE A 426 -23.71 -7.28 -5.27
N ASN A 427 -24.81 -7.19 -4.53
CA ASN A 427 -26.02 -6.47 -4.91
C ASN A 427 -26.19 -5.25 -3.99
N LEU A 428 -26.28 -4.07 -4.55
CA LEU A 428 -26.50 -2.81 -3.79
C LEU A 428 -27.96 -2.33 -3.87
N ASN A 429 -28.85 -3.06 -4.50
CA ASN A 429 -30.27 -2.67 -4.52
C ASN A 429 -30.79 -2.55 -3.07
N PRO A 430 -31.34 -1.40 -2.65
CA PRO A 430 -31.78 -1.16 -1.28
C PRO A 430 -32.74 -2.22 -0.72
N ASN A 431 -33.53 -2.88 -1.59
CA ASN A 431 -34.48 -3.91 -1.19
C ASN A 431 -33.84 -5.31 -1.03
N SER A 432 -32.60 -5.52 -1.49
CA SER A 432 -31.94 -6.85 -1.51
C SER A 432 -30.42 -6.73 -1.43
N THR A 433 -29.91 -5.80 -0.63
CA THR A 433 -28.47 -5.56 -0.45
C THR A 433 -27.78 -6.80 0.11
N THR A 434 -26.61 -7.14 -0.46
CA THR A 434 -25.74 -8.21 0.02
C THR A 434 -24.38 -7.70 0.44
N LYS A 435 -23.65 -8.50 1.20
CA LYS A 435 -22.27 -8.29 1.61
C LYS A 435 -21.44 -9.50 1.22
N GLN A 436 -20.14 -9.32 1.04
CA GLN A 436 -19.21 -10.40 0.74
C GLN A 436 -17.87 -10.17 1.46
N LYS A 437 -17.14 -11.27 1.68
CA LYS A 437 -15.78 -11.19 2.20
C LYS A 437 -14.85 -10.57 1.15
N HIS A 438 -13.95 -9.68 1.61
CA HIS A 438 -12.89 -9.07 0.81
C HIS A 438 -11.53 -9.56 1.30
N LEU A 439 -10.62 -9.83 0.36
CA LEU A 439 -9.21 -10.03 0.64
C LEU A 439 -8.49 -8.70 0.42
N ASN A 440 -7.94 -8.13 1.48
CA ASN A 440 -7.21 -6.86 1.44
C ASN A 440 -5.72 -7.15 1.63
N ALA A 441 -4.97 -7.17 0.53
CA ALA A 441 -3.53 -7.35 0.56
C ALA A 441 -2.85 -6.10 1.12
N ARG A 442 -1.86 -6.29 2.00
CA ARG A 442 -0.93 -5.26 2.45
C ARG A 442 0.39 -5.33 1.70
N ILE A 443 0.86 -6.55 1.47
CA ILE A 443 2.06 -6.84 0.67
C ILE A 443 1.77 -8.09 -0.17
N ARG A 444 2.12 -8.03 -1.45
CA ARG A 444 1.99 -9.12 -2.42
C ARG A 444 3.36 -9.58 -2.91
N SER A 445 3.51 -10.86 -3.27
CA SER A 445 4.74 -11.37 -3.86
C SER A 445 5.10 -10.68 -5.18
N THR A 446 4.11 -10.33 -5.98
CA THR A 446 4.32 -9.57 -7.23
C THR A 446 4.95 -8.20 -6.98
N GLU A 447 4.60 -7.51 -5.90
CA GLU A 447 5.26 -6.25 -5.54
C GLU A 447 6.76 -6.45 -5.33
N ILE A 448 7.14 -7.47 -4.56
CA ILE A 448 8.56 -7.76 -4.28
C ILE A 448 9.30 -8.26 -5.53
N LEU A 449 8.63 -9.02 -6.41
CA LEU A 449 9.17 -9.38 -7.72
C LEU A 449 9.49 -8.13 -8.57
N LEU A 450 8.58 -7.16 -8.59
CA LEU A 450 8.77 -5.89 -9.29
C LEU A 450 9.82 -5.00 -8.62
N ASP A 451 9.93 -5.02 -7.29
CA ASP A 451 11.00 -4.35 -6.55
C ASP A 451 12.36 -4.94 -6.92
N TYR A 452 12.46 -6.27 -7.01
CA TYR A 452 13.66 -6.95 -7.48
C TYR A 452 13.99 -6.57 -8.93
N ALA A 453 13.02 -6.64 -9.83
CA ALA A 453 13.24 -6.36 -11.25
C ALA A 453 13.75 -4.93 -11.48
N GLU A 454 13.17 -3.94 -10.79
CA GLU A 454 13.62 -2.56 -10.84
C GLU A 454 15.07 -2.45 -10.32
N ALA A 455 15.32 -2.95 -9.12
CA ALA A 455 16.62 -2.84 -8.48
C ALA A 455 17.72 -3.57 -9.28
N ALA A 456 17.46 -4.78 -9.77
CA ALA A 456 18.41 -5.58 -10.55
C ALA A 456 18.73 -4.92 -11.90
N ASN A 457 17.70 -4.40 -12.61
CA ASN A 457 17.93 -3.68 -13.85
C ASN A 457 18.76 -2.41 -13.61
N GLU A 458 18.46 -1.65 -12.56
CA GLU A 458 19.22 -0.44 -12.24
C GLU A 458 20.65 -0.73 -11.78
N ALA A 459 20.90 -1.86 -11.11
CA ALA A 459 22.23 -2.28 -10.68
C ALA A 459 23.09 -2.74 -11.85
N GLN A 460 22.65 -3.76 -12.60
CA GLN A 460 23.51 -4.48 -13.55
C GLN A 460 22.87 -4.72 -14.93
N GLY A 461 21.67 -4.17 -15.17
CA GLY A 461 20.96 -4.31 -16.44
C GLY A 461 20.02 -5.51 -16.50
N PRO A 462 19.26 -5.65 -17.61
CA PRO A 462 18.06 -6.49 -17.66
C PRO A 462 18.27 -7.98 -17.50
N LYS A 463 19.41 -8.51 -17.94
CA LYS A 463 19.70 -9.97 -17.98
C LYS A 463 20.68 -10.44 -16.92
N ALA A 464 21.13 -9.56 -16.02
CA ALA A 464 22.03 -9.93 -14.95
C ALA A 464 21.27 -10.54 -13.76
N ASN A 465 21.81 -11.61 -13.19
CA ASN A 465 21.35 -12.18 -11.93
C ASN A 465 22.02 -11.43 -10.77
N VAL A 466 21.24 -10.66 -10.02
CA VAL A 466 21.74 -9.75 -8.98
C VAL A 466 21.36 -10.26 -7.59
N GLY A 467 22.15 -9.93 -6.58
CA GLY A 467 21.81 -10.21 -5.18
C GLY A 467 21.76 -11.68 -4.81
N GLY A 468 22.36 -12.57 -5.60
CA GLY A 468 22.37 -14.02 -5.37
C GLY A 468 21.08 -14.73 -5.84
N ALA A 469 20.23 -14.06 -6.61
CA ALA A 469 19.12 -14.70 -7.32
C ALA A 469 19.63 -15.55 -8.49
N ASN A 470 18.86 -16.56 -8.88
CA ASN A 470 19.12 -17.38 -10.08
C ASN A 470 18.22 -16.97 -11.27
N TYR A 471 17.68 -15.75 -11.23
CA TYR A 471 16.83 -15.11 -12.23
C TYR A 471 17.20 -13.63 -12.35
N SER A 472 16.87 -13.04 -13.48
CA SER A 472 17.16 -11.65 -13.81
C SER A 472 15.89 -10.78 -13.78
N ALA A 473 16.04 -9.47 -13.98
CA ALA A 473 14.91 -8.56 -14.19
C ALA A 473 14.05 -8.97 -15.40
N TYR A 474 14.71 -9.42 -16.50
CA TYR A 474 14.05 -9.96 -17.67
C TYR A 474 13.17 -11.15 -17.34
N ASP A 475 13.68 -12.12 -16.57
CA ASP A 475 12.92 -13.33 -16.20
C ASP A 475 11.68 -13.00 -15.36
N VAL A 476 11.79 -12.04 -14.45
CA VAL A 476 10.66 -11.57 -13.64
C VAL A 476 9.59 -10.93 -14.51
N ILE A 477 9.97 -10.00 -15.38
CA ILE A 477 9.00 -9.32 -16.25
C ILE A 477 8.37 -10.30 -17.24
N LYS A 478 9.17 -11.26 -17.77
CA LYS A 478 8.64 -12.35 -18.60
C LYS A 478 7.55 -13.14 -17.86
N ALA A 479 7.82 -13.58 -16.64
CA ALA A 479 6.86 -14.35 -15.85
C ALA A 479 5.56 -13.57 -15.57
N ILE A 480 5.67 -12.27 -15.27
CA ILE A 480 4.50 -11.41 -15.00
C ILE A 480 3.67 -11.19 -16.29
N ARG A 481 4.32 -10.93 -17.40
CA ARG A 481 3.65 -10.69 -18.70
C ARG A 481 3.02 -11.98 -19.25
N GLU A 482 3.74 -13.10 -19.18
CA GLU A 482 3.27 -14.42 -19.60
C GLU A 482 2.04 -14.87 -18.80
N ARG A 483 2.04 -14.74 -17.46
CA ARG A 483 0.85 -15.07 -16.64
C ARG A 483 -0.36 -14.16 -16.94
N ALA A 484 -0.13 -12.94 -17.38
CA ALA A 484 -1.18 -12.02 -17.83
C ALA A 484 -1.76 -12.40 -19.20
N GLY A 485 -1.10 -13.29 -19.93
CA GLY A 485 -1.51 -13.72 -21.28
C GLY A 485 -0.95 -12.84 -22.38
N LEU A 486 0.18 -12.14 -22.14
CA LEU A 486 0.85 -11.34 -23.16
C LEU A 486 1.86 -12.16 -23.97
N GLY A 487 2.03 -11.79 -25.23
CA GLY A 487 2.88 -12.48 -26.19
C GLY A 487 2.15 -13.56 -26.98
N GLU A 488 2.78 -14.02 -28.04
CA GLU A 488 2.26 -15.07 -28.91
C GLU A 488 3.11 -16.34 -28.82
N PHE A 489 2.48 -17.49 -28.65
CA PHE A 489 3.14 -18.81 -28.60
C PHE A 489 4.27 -18.92 -27.56
N GLY A 490 4.22 -18.13 -26.46
CA GLY A 490 5.24 -18.10 -25.41
C GLY A 490 6.44 -17.20 -25.75
N GLU A 491 6.37 -16.40 -26.82
CA GLU A 491 7.35 -15.39 -27.21
C GLU A 491 6.78 -14.00 -26.96
N ASP A 492 7.61 -13.08 -26.46
CA ASP A 492 7.28 -11.67 -26.24
C ASP A 492 8.35 -10.80 -26.91
N PRO A 493 8.21 -10.52 -28.21
CA PRO A 493 9.21 -9.76 -28.97
C PRO A 493 9.47 -8.36 -28.40
N TYR A 494 8.44 -7.70 -27.88
CA TYR A 494 8.61 -6.38 -27.28
C TYR A 494 9.47 -6.42 -26.01
N LEU A 495 9.30 -7.43 -25.16
CA LEU A 495 10.17 -7.65 -24.01
C LEU A 495 11.61 -7.89 -24.44
N ASP A 496 11.84 -8.69 -25.50
CA ASP A 496 13.17 -8.95 -26.03
C ASP A 496 13.83 -7.67 -26.58
N GLU A 497 13.07 -6.80 -27.24
CA GLU A 497 13.54 -5.49 -27.67
C GLU A 497 13.90 -4.59 -26.48
N CYS A 498 13.08 -4.55 -25.45
CA CYS A 498 13.35 -3.78 -24.23
C CYS A 498 14.59 -4.28 -23.50
N ALA A 499 14.84 -5.58 -23.52
CA ALA A 499 16.00 -6.20 -22.87
C ALA A 499 17.36 -5.91 -23.56
N GLN A 500 17.37 -5.18 -24.68
CA GLN A 500 18.60 -4.72 -25.31
C GLN A 500 19.19 -3.46 -24.65
N SER A 501 18.42 -2.76 -23.83
CA SER A 501 18.82 -1.51 -23.18
C SER A 501 18.27 -1.46 -21.75
N LYS A 502 19.12 -1.04 -20.82
CA LYS A 502 18.74 -0.76 -19.43
C LYS A 502 17.62 0.28 -19.34
N GLU A 503 17.67 1.30 -20.19
CA GLU A 503 16.70 2.39 -20.23
C GLU A 503 15.34 1.91 -20.73
N LYS A 504 15.30 1.16 -21.84
CA LYS A 504 14.05 0.58 -22.35
C LYS A 504 13.44 -0.40 -21.36
N MET A 505 14.27 -1.23 -20.76
CA MET A 505 13.82 -2.17 -19.73
C MET A 505 13.30 -1.45 -18.49
N ARG A 506 13.90 -0.34 -18.07
CA ARG A 506 13.40 0.53 -16.99
C ARG A 506 11.98 1.00 -17.27
N GLU A 507 11.73 1.51 -18.47
CA GLU A 507 10.40 1.99 -18.85
C GLU A 507 9.37 0.85 -18.85
N LEU A 508 9.73 -0.33 -19.34
CA LEU A 508 8.88 -1.51 -19.31
C LEU A 508 8.59 -1.96 -17.87
N ILE A 509 9.61 -2.07 -17.00
CA ILE A 509 9.44 -2.44 -15.58
C ILE A 509 8.51 -1.45 -14.87
N ARG A 510 8.71 -0.14 -15.09
CA ARG A 510 7.84 0.90 -14.50
C ARG A 510 6.41 0.78 -14.99
N ASN A 511 6.21 0.47 -16.28
CA ASN A 511 4.88 0.24 -16.81
C ASN A 511 4.24 -1.04 -16.24
N GLU A 512 4.95 -2.16 -16.20
CA GLU A 512 4.43 -3.39 -15.58
C GLU A 512 4.07 -3.20 -14.10
N ARG A 513 4.89 -2.44 -13.36
CA ARG A 513 4.58 -2.05 -11.99
C ARG A 513 3.31 -1.20 -11.92
N ARG A 514 3.14 -0.24 -12.80
CA ARG A 514 1.93 0.58 -12.92
C ARG A 514 0.69 -0.29 -13.15
N LEU A 515 0.74 -1.21 -14.14
CA LEU A 515 -0.40 -2.06 -14.50
C LEU A 515 -0.76 -3.05 -13.38
N GLU A 516 0.24 -3.75 -12.83
CA GLU A 516 0.03 -4.76 -11.79
C GLU A 516 -0.49 -4.16 -10.48
N LEU A 517 0.03 -2.99 -10.08
CA LEU A 517 -0.24 -2.36 -8.79
C LEU A 517 -1.21 -1.18 -8.87
N CYS A 518 -1.85 -0.92 -10.04
CA CYS A 518 -2.85 0.14 -10.15
C CYS A 518 -3.98 -0.07 -9.14
N PHE A 519 -4.47 1.03 -8.57
CA PHE A 519 -5.50 1.08 -7.53
C PHE A 519 -5.13 0.41 -6.19
N GLU A 520 -3.82 0.15 -5.97
CA GLU A 520 -3.29 -0.37 -4.71
C GLU A 520 -2.45 0.69 -3.94
N ASN A 521 -2.64 1.95 -4.24
CA ASN A 521 -1.95 3.11 -3.62
C ASN A 521 -0.42 3.16 -3.83
N HIS A 522 0.10 2.56 -4.91
CA HIS A 522 1.55 2.58 -5.23
C HIS A 522 1.96 3.74 -6.13
N ARG A 523 1.16 4.06 -7.17
CA ARG A 523 1.52 5.02 -8.24
C ARG A 523 1.97 6.37 -7.71
N PHE A 524 1.28 6.93 -6.70
CA PHE A 524 1.59 8.22 -6.09
C PHE A 524 3.02 8.28 -5.53
N TRP A 525 3.45 7.21 -4.86
CA TRP A 525 4.78 7.11 -4.26
C TRP A 525 5.86 6.77 -5.30
N ASP A 526 5.54 5.95 -6.29
CA ASP A 526 6.43 5.58 -7.39
C ASP A 526 6.83 6.80 -8.23
N LEU A 527 5.87 7.64 -8.64
CA LEU A 527 6.14 8.87 -9.37
C LEU A 527 7.11 9.79 -8.60
N ARG A 528 6.95 9.89 -7.28
CA ARG A 528 7.77 10.73 -6.43
C ARG A 528 9.18 10.17 -6.25
N ARG A 529 9.32 8.89 -5.88
CA ARG A 529 10.64 8.29 -5.69
C ARG A 529 11.46 8.26 -6.97
N TRP A 530 10.81 8.14 -8.13
CA TRP A 530 11.46 8.21 -9.45
C TRP A 530 11.78 9.63 -9.92
N LYS A 531 11.27 10.67 -9.25
CA LYS A 531 11.23 12.05 -9.73
C LYS A 531 10.64 12.14 -11.14
N ALA A 532 9.57 11.40 -11.37
CA ALA A 532 8.85 11.37 -12.63
C ALA A 532 7.97 12.62 -12.81
N ASN A 533 7.50 12.87 -14.02
CA ASN A 533 6.52 13.92 -14.27
C ASN A 533 5.22 13.63 -13.50
N MET A 534 4.76 14.59 -12.71
CA MET A 534 3.53 14.50 -11.92
C MET A 534 2.39 15.34 -12.50
N ASN A 535 2.64 16.07 -13.59
CA ASN A 535 1.74 17.08 -14.14
C ASN A 535 1.06 16.67 -15.46
N ASP A 536 1.14 15.38 -15.84
CA ASP A 536 0.36 14.90 -16.97
C ASP A 536 -1.13 15.01 -16.66
N ALA A 537 -1.86 15.75 -17.54
CA ALA A 537 -3.31 15.88 -17.38
C ALA A 537 -3.99 14.50 -17.36
N ALA A 538 -4.87 14.31 -16.42
CA ALA A 538 -5.71 13.11 -16.36
C ALA A 538 -6.72 13.17 -17.50
N LYS A 539 -6.63 12.22 -18.44
CA LYS A 539 -7.47 12.18 -19.63
C LYS A 539 -8.66 11.24 -19.46
N GLY A 540 -9.72 11.53 -20.20
CA GLY A 540 -10.88 10.68 -20.33
C GLY A 540 -11.19 10.37 -21.79
N ILE A 541 -12.19 9.51 -21.99
CA ILE A 541 -12.75 9.20 -23.31
C ILE A 541 -14.22 9.63 -23.38
N ASN A 542 -14.55 10.35 -24.42
CA ASN A 542 -15.93 10.68 -24.78
C ASN A 542 -16.38 9.69 -25.88
N ILE A 543 -17.35 8.85 -25.54
CA ILE A 543 -17.93 7.87 -26.45
C ILE A 543 -19.30 8.40 -26.87
N THR A 544 -19.55 8.52 -28.17
CA THR A 544 -20.85 8.90 -28.76
C THR A 544 -21.23 7.94 -29.87
N THR A 545 -22.51 7.83 -30.17
CA THR A 545 -23.02 7.01 -31.25
C THR A 545 -23.14 7.85 -32.52
N ASP A 546 -22.51 7.43 -33.60
CA ASP A 546 -22.69 8.05 -34.93
C ASP A 546 -24.15 7.83 -35.39
N ALA A 547 -24.85 8.92 -35.67
CA ALA A 547 -26.28 8.88 -35.99
C ALA A 547 -26.59 8.18 -37.31
N THR A 548 -25.60 8.04 -38.19
CA THR A 548 -25.76 7.44 -39.51
C THR A 548 -25.44 5.95 -39.54
N THR A 549 -24.34 5.58 -38.87
CA THR A 549 -23.84 4.20 -38.89
C THR A 549 -24.22 3.39 -37.65
N GLY A 550 -24.60 4.05 -36.54
CA GLY A 550 -24.82 3.42 -35.26
C GLY A 550 -23.53 2.97 -34.56
N ALA A 551 -22.37 3.23 -35.13
CA ALA A 551 -21.07 2.86 -34.57
C ALA A 551 -20.66 3.84 -33.44
N PHE A 552 -19.87 3.35 -32.49
CA PHE A 552 -19.27 4.24 -31.48
C PHE A 552 -18.12 5.05 -32.08
N VAL A 553 -18.10 6.32 -31.68
CA VAL A 553 -16.99 7.26 -31.98
C VAL A 553 -16.30 7.59 -30.68
N TYR A 554 -14.98 7.42 -30.65
CA TYR A 554 -14.14 7.58 -29.47
C TYR A 554 -13.30 8.86 -29.60
N LYS A 555 -13.37 9.74 -28.59
CA LYS A 555 -12.59 10.97 -28.57
C LYS A 555 -12.00 11.21 -27.18
N THR A 556 -10.69 11.28 -27.09
CA THR A 556 -9.98 11.63 -25.85
C THR A 556 -10.14 13.12 -25.52
N PHE A 557 -10.10 13.44 -24.22
CA PHE A 557 -10.15 14.82 -23.72
C PHE A 557 -9.44 14.92 -22.37
N ASP A 558 -9.03 16.11 -21.97
CA ASP A 558 -8.46 16.36 -20.65
C ASP A 558 -9.59 16.49 -19.62
N ALA A 559 -9.66 15.53 -18.69
CA ALA A 559 -10.70 15.45 -17.68
C ALA A 559 -10.37 16.28 -16.44
N GLU A 560 -9.10 16.30 -16.01
CA GLU A 560 -8.62 17.06 -14.85
C GLU A 560 -7.14 17.37 -15.00
N GLU A 561 -6.76 18.64 -14.77
CA GLU A 561 -5.35 19.03 -14.71
C GLU A 561 -4.69 18.54 -13.42
N ARG A 562 -3.37 18.28 -13.47
CA ARG A 562 -2.51 18.04 -12.32
C ARG A 562 -1.65 19.26 -12.05
N LYS A 563 -1.47 19.60 -10.75
CA LYS A 563 -0.66 20.76 -10.33
C LYS A 563 0.23 20.39 -9.17
N TYR A 564 1.45 20.02 -9.50
CA TYR A 564 2.51 19.73 -8.56
C TYR A 564 3.76 20.52 -8.92
N ASP A 565 4.41 21.10 -7.94
CA ASP A 565 5.73 21.73 -8.09
C ASP A 565 6.83 20.67 -7.88
N ASP A 566 8.04 20.95 -8.37
CA ASP A 566 9.17 19.99 -8.30
C ASP A 566 9.57 19.63 -6.86
N TYR A 567 9.41 20.52 -5.89
CA TYR A 567 9.66 20.21 -4.49
C TYR A 567 8.67 19.20 -3.90
N MET A 568 7.53 19.00 -4.53
CA MET A 568 6.46 18.10 -4.09
C MET A 568 6.75 16.60 -4.36
N TYR A 569 7.98 16.26 -4.81
CA TYR A 569 8.49 14.89 -4.67
C TYR A 569 8.60 14.48 -3.19
N TYR A 570 8.73 15.45 -2.30
CA TYR A 570 8.77 15.29 -0.86
C TYR A 570 7.54 15.91 -0.22
N GLY A 571 6.97 15.25 0.79
CA GLY A 571 5.82 15.81 1.50
C GLY A 571 6.23 16.80 2.58
N PRO A 572 5.32 17.69 3.03
CA PRO A 572 5.62 18.67 4.05
C PRO A 572 5.66 18.06 5.46
N ILE A 573 6.44 18.69 6.36
CA ILE A 573 6.19 18.57 7.80
C ILE A 573 4.88 19.32 8.09
N PRO A 574 3.98 18.80 8.95
CA PRO A 574 2.74 19.49 9.26
C PRO A 574 2.98 20.90 9.80
N TYR A 575 2.25 21.87 9.27
CA TYR A 575 2.41 23.27 9.64
C TYR A 575 2.23 23.52 11.14
N SER A 576 1.27 22.83 11.77
CA SER A 576 1.06 22.91 13.23
C SER A 576 2.30 22.54 14.03
N GLU A 577 3.11 21.60 13.55
CA GLU A 577 4.29 21.12 14.26
C GLU A 577 5.46 22.09 14.12
N THR A 578 5.65 22.67 12.94
CA THR A 578 6.69 23.71 12.73
C THR A 578 6.40 25.00 13.49
N LEU A 579 5.13 25.28 13.84
CA LEU A 579 4.75 26.38 14.73
C LEU A 579 5.07 26.10 16.21
N LYS A 580 4.94 24.84 16.65
CA LYS A 580 5.21 24.44 18.04
C LYS A 580 6.70 24.32 18.33
N TYR A 581 7.48 23.82 17.35
CA TYR A 581 8.86 23.37 17.55
C TYR A 581 9.82 24.05 16.57
N ASN A 582 10.63 24.98 17.07
CA ASN A 582 11.52 25.79 16.24
C ASN A 582 12.75 25.03 15.70
N ASN A 583 13.10 23.88 16.30
CA ASN A 583 14.15 22.98 15.80
C ASN A 583 13.65 22.11 14.64
N LEU A 584 12.34 22.02 14.45
CA LEU A 584 11.72 21.22 13.40
C LEU A 584 11.63 22.03 12.10
N LYS A 585 12.65 21.90 11.26
CA LYS A 585 12.73 22.62 9.98
C LYS A 585 11.80 22.02 8.92
N GLN A 586 11.12 22.89 8.17
CA GLN A 586 10.28 22.50 7.03
C GLN A 586 11.13 22.06 5.84
N ASN A 587 10.59 21.20 4.97
CA ASN A 587 11.19 20.86 3.69
C ASN A 587 11.19 22.06 2.74
N GLU A 588 12.24 22.17 1.91
CA GLU A 588 12.37 23.23 0.90
C GLU A 588 11.12 23.29 0.00
N GLY A 589 10.71 24.53 -0.34
CA GLY A 589 9.53 24.80 -1.14
C GLY A 589 8.20 24.85 -0.38
N TRP A 590 8.09 24.17 0.76
CA TRP A 590 6.89 24.20 1.60
C TRP A 590 6.89 25.42 2.54
N LYS A 591 5.66 25.95 2.76
CA LYS A 591 5.44 27.13 3.63
C LYS A 591 4.60 26.76 4.83
#